data_5249df2280cc16e7afd70a552b9514d7
#
_entry.id   5249df2280cc16e7afd70a552b9514d7
#
_cell.length_a   1.000
_cell.length_b   1.000
_cell.length_c   1.000
_cell.angle_alpha   90.00
_cell.angle_beta   90.00
_cell.angle_gamma   90.00
#
_symmetry.space_group_name_H-M   'P 1'
#
loop_
_entity.id
_entity.type
_entity.pdbx_description
1 polymer ?
#
loop_
_entity_poly.entity_id
_entity_poly.type
_entity_poly.pdbx_seq_one_letter_code
_entity_poly.pdbx_strand_id
1 'polypeptide(L)'
;MPQRNEMLQSNEMLQCHEISQSNEMRQSNEMLQREEIPQRNEMPQVQRAFLSCLLSVLLSLVGLLPFHASSQVDPVGHERQSSYALMSPDTKAMQDDPLLNPATFAVLDGQVLWQELAGKKNQSCASCHGDATVSMKGVAASYPKVSAAGQLFNLEGRINQCRTEHQAATPFAFESKPLLALSSFVATQSKGMPITVERTPANEKALASGQRLFNQRMGQLNLSCAQCHAERAGQKLAGNPIPQAHPTAYPIYRLEWQAVGSLERRLRNCMVGVRAEPYAFGSNEFLELELFLAWRARAMLVESPGVRP
;
A
#
# COMPACT_ATOMS: atom_id res chain seq x y z
N MET A 1 7.50 -39.19 7.04
CA MET A 1 6.54 -38.30 6.33
C MET A 1 7.27 -37.10 5.67
N PRO A 2 8.18 -37.32 4.72
CA PRO A 2 8.83 -36.21 4.00
C PRO A 2 8.16 -35.83 2.67
N GLN A 3 7.37 -36.71 2.05
CA GLN A 3 6.85 -36.50 0.68
C GLN A 3 5.76 -35.42 0.52
N ARG A 4 5.14 -34.96 1.60
CA ARG A 4 4.08 -33.93 1.53
C ARG A 4 4.61 -32.50 1.41
N ASN A 5 5.84 -32.26 1.89
CA ASN A 5 6.46 -30.93 1.81
C ASN A 5 7.09 -30.64 0.44
N GLU A 6 7.56 -31.67 -0.26
CA GLU A 6 8.14 -31.49 -1.61
C GLU A 6 7.09 -31.17 -2.68
N MET A 7 5.85 -31.69 -2.55
CA MET A 7 4.76 -31.39 -3.47
C MET A 7 4.22 -29.95 -3.31
N LEU A 8 4.26 -29.38 -2.12
CA LEU A 8 3.85 -27.99 -1.88
C LEU A 8 4.86 -26.99 -2.42
N GLN A 9 6.16 -27.28 -2.29
CA GLN A 9 7.21 -26.44 -2.85
C GLN A 9 7.24 -26.46 -4.38
N SER A 10 6.90 -27.59 -5.01
CA SER A 10 6.78 -27.70 -6.46
C SER A 10 5.63 -26.86 -7.03
N ASN A 11 4.51 -26.78 -6.33
CA ASN A 11 3.36 -25.99 -6.79
C ASN A 11 3.59 -24.48 -6.69
N GLU A 12 4.34 -24.02 -5.68
CA GLU A 12 4.63 -22.58 -5.56
C GLU A 12 5.67 -22.09 -6.56
N MET A 13 6.64 -22.93 -6.93
CA MET A 13 7.57 -22.62 -8.03
C MET A 13 6.86 -22.61 -9.40
N LEU A 14 5.89 -23.49 -9.61
CA LEU A 14 5.07 -23.51 -10.82
C LEU A 14 4.22 -22.23 -10.95
N GLN A 15 3.64 -21.71 -9.88
CA GLN A 15 2.90 -20.45 -9.92
C GLN A 15 3.76 -19.22 -10.24
N CYS A 16 5.00 -19.17 -9.77
CA CYS A 16 5.93 -18.10 -10.17
C CYS A 16 6.34 -18.21 -11.66
N HIS A 17 6.39 -19.42 -12.20
CA HIS A 17 6.72 -19.66 -13.60
C HIS A 17 5.52 -19.36 -14.52
N GLU A 18 4.31 -19.67 -14.10
CA GLU A 18 3.08 -19.35 -14.86
C GLU A 18 2.81 -17.86 -15.01
N ILE A 19 3.17 -17.04 -14.01
CA ILE A 19 3.04 -15.57 -14.09
C ILE A 19 4.05 -15.00 -15.11
N SER A 20 5.25 -15.57 -15.21
CA SER A 20 6.24 -15.18 -16.22
C SER A 20 5.78 -15.56 -17.63
N GLN A 21 5.28 -16.78 -17.81
CA GLN A 21 4.80 -17.26 -19.12
C GLN A 21 3.51 -16.57 -19.59
N SER A 22 2.62 -16.19 -18.66
CA SER A 22 1.40 -15.46 -19.03
C SER A 22 1.68 -14.03 -19.52
N ASN A 23 2.75 -13.40 -19.04
CA ASN A 23 3.19 -12.08 -19.52
C ASN A 23 3.86 -12.16 -20.90
N GLU A 24 4.64 -13.22 -21.17
CA GLU A 24 5.24 -13.44 -22.48
C GLU A 24 4.20 -13.79 -23.55
N MET A 25 3.18 -14.59 -23.22
CA MET A 25 2.06 -14.89 -24.13
C MET A 25 1.19 -13.67 -24.40
N ARG A 26 1.04 -12.76 -23.44
CA ARG A 26 0.29 -11.51 -23.63
C ARG A 26 1.00 -10.57 -24.59
N GLN A 27 2.32 -10.44 -24.49
CA GLN A 27 3.13 -9.64 -25.41
C GLN A 27 3.17 -10.25 -26.82
N SER A 28 3.19 -11.57 -26.94
CA SER A 28 3.17 -12.26 -28.24
C SER A 28 1.80 -12.12 -28.94
N ASN A 29 0.69 -12.15 -28.21
CA ASN A 29 -0.64 -11.94 -28.76
C ASN A 29 -0.89 -10.48 -29.18
N GLU A 30 -0.29 -9.49 -28.50
CA GLU A 30 -0.38 -8.09 -28.95
C GLU A 30 0.42 -7.82 -30.22
N MET A 31 1.49 -8.57 -30.51
CA MET A 31 2.23 -8.47 -31.77
C MET A 31 1.53 -9.17 -32.94
N LEU A 32 0.82 -10.27 -32.71
CA LEU A 32 0.10 -11.01 -33.75
C LEU A 32 -1.21 -10.35 -34.22
N GLN A 33 -1.77 -9.41 -33.43
CA GLN A 33 -2.98 -8.66 -33.83
C GLN A 33 -2.70 -7.43 -34.71
N ARG A 34 -1.45 -7.17 -35.09
CA ARG A 34 -1.09 -6.01 -35.94
C ARG A 34 -1.03 -6.29 -37.43
N GLU A 35 -1.21 -7.51 -37.87
CA GLU A 35 -1.21 -7.85 -39.32
C GLU A 35 -2.54 -8.49 -39.75
N GLU A 36 -3.55 -7.67 -40.01
CA GLU A 36 -4.57 -7.92 -41.05
C GLU A 36 -5.48 -6.70 -41.16
N ILE A 37 -5.15 -5.79 -42.07
CA ILE A 37 -6.04 -4.71 -42.52
C ILE A 37 -6.66 -5.16 -43.86
N PRO A 38 -7.97 -5.47 -43.93
CA PRO A 38 -8.63 -5.70 -45.19
C PRO A 38 -8.76 -4.40 -45.98
N GLN A 39 -8.53 -4.50 -47.29
CA GLN A 39 -8.66 -3.39 -48.24
C GLN A 39 -10.04 -2.74 -48.19
N ARG A 40 -10.06 -1.45 -48.05
CA ARG A 40 -11.24 -0.58 -47.93
C ARG A 40 -11.71 -0.16 -49.33
N ASN A 41 -12.95 -0.46 -49.68
CA ASN A 41 -13.65 0.15 -50.80
C ASN A 41 -13.74 1.68 -50.60
N GLU A 42 -13.28 2.46 -51.57
CA GLU A 42 -13.23 3.90 -51.54
C GLU A 42 -14.65 4.51 -51.65
N MET A 43 -15.08 5.24 -50.63
CA MET A 43 -16.29 6.10 -50.68
C MET A 43 -15.99 7.42 -51.36
N PRO A 44 -16.97 8.07 -52.03
CA PRO A 44 -16.80 9.36 -52.71
C PRO A 44 -16.37 10.47 -51.77
N GLN A 45 -15.48 11.34 -52.26
CA GLN A 45 -14.84 12.43 -51.46
C GLN A 45 -15.81 13.38 -50.71
N VAL A 46 -17.02 13.58 -51.19
CA VAL A 46 -18.04 14.46 -50.61
C VAL A 46 -18.60 13.86 -49.30
N GLN A 47 -18.76 12.55 -49.22
CA GLN A 47 -19.22 11.88 -47.97
C GLN A 47 -18.12 11.85 -46.87
N ARG A 48 -16.85 11.83 -47.24
CA ARG A 48 -15.73 11.88 -46.27
C ARG A 48 -15.65 13.22 -45.57
N ALA A 49 -15.93 14.34 -46.25
CA ALA A 49 -15.89 15.68 -45.65
C ALA A 49 -16.99 15.89 -44.59
N PHE A 50 -18.19 15.37 -44.83
CA PHE A 50 -19.32 15.47 -43.88
C PHE A 50 -19.12 14.57 -42.64
N LEU A 51 -18.58 13.36 -42.81
CA LEU A 51 -18.31 12.45 -41.70
C LEU A 51 -17.17 12.96 -40.81
N SER A 52 -16.11 13.54 -41.41
CA SER A 52 -14.99 14.15 -40.64
C SER A 52 -15.42 15.34 -39.81
N CYS A 53 -16.30 16.22 -40.35
CA CYS A 53 -16.82 17.37 -39.59
C CYS A 53 -17.73 16.91 -38.43
N LEU A 54 -18.60 15.94 -38.63
CA LEU A 54 -19.46 15.38 -37.59
C LEU A 54 -18.67 14.67 -36.48
N LEU A 55 -17.62 13.91 -36.84
CA LEU A 55 -16.73 13.25 -35.87
C LEU A 55 -15.92 14.26 -35.05
N SER A 56 -15.45 15.33 -35.67
CA SER A 56 -14.69 16.39 -34.97
C SER A 56 -15.56 17.17 -33.99
N VAL A 57 -16.83 17.42 -34.30
CA VAL A 57 -17.77 18.10 -33.41
C VAL A 57 -18.19 17.16 -32.26
N LEU A 58 -18.36 15.86 -32.50
CA LEU A 58 -18.65 14.89 -31.45
C LEU A 58 -17.46 14.66 -30.49
N LEU A 59 -16.20 14.63 -30.99
CA LEU A 59 -15.01 14.55 -30.14
C LEU A 59 -14.81 15.81 -29.29
N SER A 60 -15.18 16.99 -29.82
CA SER A 60 -15.06 18.25 -29.06
C SER A 60 -16.10 18.36 -27.93
N LEU A 61 -17.27 17.72 -28.08
CA LEU A 61 -18.30 17.71 -27.02
C LEU A 61 -17.99 16.70 -25.91
N VAL A 62 -17.27 15.60 -26.18
CA VAL A 62 -16.88 14.63 -25.16
C VAL A 62 -15.77 15.16 -24.24
N GLY A 63 -14.95 16.12 -24.73
CA GLY A 63 -13.89 16.76 -23.93
C GLY A 63 -14.38 17.75 -22.88
N LEU A 64 -15.66 18.10 -22.85
CA LEU A 64 -16.25 19.08 -21.93
C LEU A 64 -17.10 18.47 -20.80
N LEU A 65 -17.12 17.13 -20.68
CA LEU A 65 -17.73 16.53 -19.50
C LEU A 65 -16.81 16.77 -18.31
N PRO A 66 -17.26 17.50 -17.28
CA PRO A 66 -16.46 17.65 -16.08
C PRO A 66 -16.19 16.26 -15.50
N PHE A 67 -14.93 15.89 -15.35
CA PHE A 67 -14.53 14.75 -14.53
C PHE A 67 -15.01 15.05 -13.11
N HIS A 68 -16.18 14.55 -12.76
CA HIS A 68 -16.62 14.56 -11.38
C HIS A 68 -15.73 13.57 -10.64
N ALA A 69 -14.68 14.08 -10.00
CA ALA A 69 -13.99 13.33 -8.98
C ALA A 69 -15.04 12.95 -7.93
N SER A 70 -15.46 11.69 -7.93
CA SER A 70 -16.38 11.20 -6.90
C SER A 70 -15.67 11.36 -5.56
N SER A 71 -16.11 12.35 -4.80
CA SER A 71 -15.68 12.55 -3.42
C SER A 71 -16.02 11.28 -2.64
N GLN A 72 -14.98 10.54 -2.21
CA GLN A 72 -15.19 9.31 -1.49
C GLN A 72 -15.50 9.64 -0.04
N VAL A 73 -16.71 9.34 0.38
CA VAL A 73 -17.22 9.60 1.72
C VAL A 73 -16.95 8.40 2.63
N ASP A 74 -16.56 8.65 3.88
CA ASP A 74 -16.40 7.59 4.88
C ASP A 74 -17.78 7.09 5.40
N PRO A 75 -17.82 5.99 6.21
CA PRO A 75 -19.08 5.46 6.76
C PRO A 75 -19.86 6.45 7.63
N VAL A 76 -19.27 7.56 8.06
CA VAL A 76 -19.89 8.62 8.88
C VAL A 76 -20.34 9.82 8.02
N GLY A 77 -20.15 9.76 6.70
CA GLY A 77 -20.58 10.80 5.78
C GLY A 77 -19.57 11.95 5.58
N HIS A 78 -18.35 11.82 6.11
CA HIS A 78 -17.29 12.80 5.91
C HIS A 78 -16.49 12.52 4.64
N GLU A 79 -16.06 13.55 3.94
CA GLU A 79 -15.08 13.43 2.87
C GLU A 79 -13.79 12.81 3.42
N ARG A 80 -13.28 11.76 2.76
CA ARG A 80 -12.09 11.06 3.22
C ARG A 80 -10.85 11.89 2.97
N GLN A 81 -10.14 12.19 4.03
CA GLN A 81 -8.92 12.99 4.01
C GLN A 81 -7.75 12.22 4.61
N SER A 82 -6.58 12.39 4.01
CA SER A 82 -5.34 11.97 4.66
C SER A 82 -4.95 12.97 5.75
N SER A 83 -4.15 12.51 6.70
CA SER A 83 -3.60 13.39 7.74
C SER A 83 -2.69 14.50 7.17
N TYR A 84 -2.23 14.37 5.91
CA TYR A 84 -1.51 15.43 5.19
C TYR A 84 -2.33 16.72 5.10
N ALA A 85 -3.62 16.62 4.85
CA ALA A 85 -4.51 17.79 4.73
C ALA A 85 -4.50 18.66 6.00
N LEU A 86 -4.27 18.04 7.17
CA LEU A 86 -4.29 18.66 8.48
C LEU A 86 -2.93 19.23 8.94
N MET A 87 -1.88 19.07 8.13
CA MET A 87 -0.52 19.51 8.49
C MET A 87 -0.33 21.01 8.25
N SER A 88 0.64 21.59 9.00
CA SER A 88 1.13 22.94 8.72
C SER A 88 1.81 23.02 7.35
N PRO A 89 1.88 24.21 6.74
CA PRO A 89 2.62 24.40 5.49
C PRO A 89 4.07 23.91 5.57
N ASP A 90 4.77 24.16 6.67
CA ASP A 90 6.17 23.75 6.85
C ASP A 90 6.32 22.23 6.90
N THR A 91 5.42 21.52 7.58
CA THR A 91 5.46 20.05 7.63
C THR A 91 5.10 19.44 6.27
N LYS A 92 4.20 20.07 5.50
CA LYS A 92 3.90 19.67 4.11
C LYS A 92 5.14 19.83 3.23
N ALA A 93 5.77 21.01 3.26
CA ALA A 93 7.01 21.28 2.53
C ALA A 93 8.11 20.27 2.88
N MET A 94 8.26 19.94 4.17
CA MET A 94 9.21 18.90 4.60
C MET A 94 8.89 17.52 4.02
N GLN A 95 7.62 17.13 3.91
CA GLN A 95 7.26 15.84 3.30
C GLN A 95 7.45 15.85 1.79
N ASP A 96 7.12 16.95 1.13
CA ASP A 96 7.03 17.02 -0.33
C ASP A 96 8.40 17.13 -0.99
N ASP A 97 9.37 17.77 -0.33
CA ASP A 97 10.74 17.90 -0.79
C ASP A 97 11.61 16.73 -0.29
N PRO A 98 12.09 15.85 -1.19
CA PRO A 98 12.97 14.74 -0.80
C PRO A 98 14.26 15.15 -0.09
N LEU A 99 14.73 16.37 -0.27
CA LEU A 99 15.94 16.89 0.41
C LEU A 99 15.64 17.33 1.85
N LEU A 100 14.40 17.70 2.14
CA LEU A 100 13.96 18.12 3.46
C LEU A 100 13.30 16.97 4.24
N ASN A 101 12.88 15.91 3.58
CA ASN A 101 12.20 14.79 4.19
C ASN A 101 13.19 13.85 4.93
N PRO A 102 13.19 13.81 6.27
CA PRO A 102 14.16 12.99 6.99
C PRO A 102 13.97 11.48 6.78
N ALA A 103 12.78 11.04 6.32
CA ALA A 103 12.53 9.64 5.99
C ALA A 103 13.29 9.20 4.72
N THR A 104 13.78 10.14 3.90
CA THR A 104 14.60 9.83 2.72
C THR A 104 15.85 9.02 3.10
N PHE A 105 16.46 9.28 4.26
CA PHE A 105 17.61 8.48 4.72
C PHE A 105 17.25 7.00 4.91
N ALA A 106 16.08 6.71 5.48
CA ALA A 106 15.61 5.33 5.60
C ALA A 106 15.34 4.68 4.23
N VAL A 107 14.84 5.44 3.25
CA VAL A 107 14.66 4.94 1.88
C VAL A 107 16.00 4.60 1.25
N LEU A 108 17.04 5.45 1.40
CA LEU A 108 18.39 5.21 0.89
C LEU A 108 19.04 3.97 1.56
N ASP A 109 18.92 3.84 2.89
CA ASP A 109 19.38 2.66 3.61
C ASP A 109 18.67 1.39 3.11
N GLY A 110 17.36 1.47 2.86
CA GLY A 110 16.57 0.38 2.29
C GLY A 110 17.00 0.00 0.88
N GLN A 111 17.38 0.98 0.05
CA GLN A 111 17.94 0.73 -1.28
C GLN A 111 19.27 -0.04 -1.21
N VAL A 112 20.14 0.29 -0.26
CA VAL A 112 21.37 -0.47 -0.01
C VAL A 112 21.05 -1.90 0.42
N LEU A 113 20.17 -2.07 1.41
CA LEU A 113 19.74 -3.38 1.90
C LEU A 113 19.04 -4.23 0.83
N TRP A 114 18.39 -3.62 -0.15
CA TRP A 114 17.78 -4.33 -1.29
C TRP A 114 18.80 -5.11 -2.12
N GLN A 115 20.01 -4.55 -2.27
CA GLN A 115 21.12 -5.16 -3.00
C GLN A 115 22.01 -6.06 -2.15
N GLU A 116 21.94 -5.96 -0.82
CA GLU A 116 22.81 -6.66 0.10
C GLU A 116 22.51 -8.16 0.12
N LEU A 117 23.53 -8.97 -0.09
CA LEU A 117 23.46 -10.43 0.00
C LEU A 117 23.27 -10.85 1.46
N ALA A 118 22.33 -11.74 1.73
CA ALA A 118 21.98 -12.15 3.08
C ALA A 118 21.72 -13.64 3.21
N GLY A 119 21.84 -14.12 4.45
CA GLY A 119 21.51 -15.47 4.86
C GLY A 119 22.41 -16.55 4.27
N LYS A 120 22.10 -17.80 4.59
CA LYS A 120 22.89 -18.96 4.13
C LYS A 120 22.82 -19.19 2.62
N LYS A 121 21.76 -18.71 1.98
CA LYS A 121 21.59 -18.81 0.52
C LYS A 121 22.33 -17.71 -0.23
N ASN A 122 22.93 -16.73 0.47
CA ASN A 122 23.71 -15.62 -0.10
C ASN A 122 22.93 -14.89 -1.23
N GLN A 123 21.67 -14.53 -0.97
CA GLN A 123 20.80 -13.86 -1.92
C GLN A 123 20.33 -12.51 -1.39
N SER A 124 20.24 -11.52 -2.28
CA SER A 124 19.64 -10.22 -2.00
C SER A 124 18.16 -10.22 -2.39
N CYS A 125 17.42 -9.16 -2.02
CA CYS A 125 16.09 -8.95 -2.56
C CYS A 125 16.14 -8.79 -4.09
N ALA A 126 17.13 -8.05 -4.58
CA ALA A 126 17.35 -7.84 -6.01
C ALA A 126 17.68 -9.14 -6.78
N SER A 127 18.29 -10.15 -6.13
CA SER A 127 18.57 -11.44 -6.79
C SER A 127 17.32 -12.14 -7.31
N CYS A 128 16.16 -11.95 -6.64
CA CYS A 128 14.89 -12.56 -7.02
C CYS A 128 13.95 -11.55 -7.69
N HIS A 129 13.93 -10.29 -7.24
CA HIS A 129 12.98 -9.29 -7.68
C HIS A 129 13.54 -8.30 -8.70
N GLY A 130 14.86 -8.28 -8.94
CA GLY A 130 15.51 -7.35 -9.86
C GLY A 130 15.37 -5.89 -9.41
N ASP A 131 15.05 -5.01 -10.36
CA ASP A 131 14.86 -3.59 -10.10
C ASP A 131 13.55 -3.33 -9.34
N ALA A 132 13.67 -2.76 -8.14
CA ALA A 132 12.52 -2.45 -7.29
C ALA A 132 11.56 -1.42 -7.92
N THR A 133 12.05 -0.51 -8.76
CA THR A 133 11.21 0.51 -9.42
C THR A 133 10.19 -0.13 -10.37
N VAL A 134 10.45 -1.33 -10.83
CA VAL A 134 9.57 -2.14 -11.68
C VAL A 134 8.81 -3.16 -10.85
N SER A 135 9.52 -4.02 -10.12
CA SER A 135 8.93 -5.18 -9.44
C SER A 135 8.13 -4.85 -8.18
N MET A 136 8.47 -3.74 -7.49
CA MET A 136 7.77 -3.30 -6.28
C MET A 136 6.75 -2.19 -6.54
N LYS A 137 6.55 -1.78 -7.78
CA LYS A 137 5.57 -0.76 -8.14
C LYS A 137 4.16 -1.19 -7.71
N GLY A 138 3.54 -0.41 -6.80
CA GLY A 138 2.21 -0.67 -6.27
C GLY A 138 2.12 -1.78 -5.23
N VAL A 139 3.23 -2.46 -4.90
CA VAL A 139 3.22 -3.58 -3.94
C VAL A 139 2.74 -3.11 -2.57
N ALA A 140 3.31 -2.07 -2.00
CA ALA A 140 2.90 -1.57 -0.68
C ALA A 140 1.44 -1.10 -0.64
N ALA A 141 0.91 -0.58 -1.74
CA ALA A 141 -0.49 -0.16 -1.84
C ALA A 141 -1.49 -1.33 -1.71
N SER A 142 -1.04 -2.58 -1.84
CA SER A 142 -1.88 -3.79 -1.73
C SER A 142 -1.80 -4.48 -0.38
N TYR A 143 -1.01 -3.97 0.58
CA TYR A 143 -0.87 -4.54 1.92
C TYR A 143 -1.73 -3.80 2.96
N PRO A 144 -2.20 -4.51 4.02
CA PRO A 144 -2.01 -5.95 4.34
C PRO A 144 -2.73 -6.88 3.38
N LYS A 145 -2.19 -8.11 3.22
CA LYS A 145 -2.66 -9.09 2.24
C LYS A 145 -2.69 -10.51 2.83
N VAL A 146 -3.69 -11.29 2.44
CA VAL A 146 -3.76 -12.70 2.79
C VAL A 146 -2.99 -13.50 1.74
N SER A 147 -2.08 -14.37 2.19
CA SER A 147 -1.33 -15.29 1.33
C SER A 147 -2.22 -16.44 0.81
N ALA A 148 -1.72 -17.20 -0.17
CA ALA A 148 -2.40 -18.40 -0.66
C ALA A 148 -2.62 -19.45 0.45
N ALA A 149 -1.75 -19.47 1.47
CA ALA A 149 -1.90 -20.33 2.66
C ALA A 149 -2.90 -19.79 3.70
N GLY A 150 -3.58 -18.68 3.43
CA GLY A 150 -4.57 -18.09 4.33
C GLY A 150 -3.99 -17.24 5.47
N GLN A 151 -2.69 -16.96 5.46
CA GLN A 151 -2.03 -16.14 6.48
C GLN A 151 -2.07 -14.67 6.09
N LEU A 152 -2.46 -13.80 7.02
CA LEU A 152 -2.43 -12.34 6.84
C LEU A 152 -1.03 -11.80 7.13
N PHE A 153 -0.54 -10.96 6.23
CA PHE A 153 0.73 -10.25 6.37
C PHE A 153 0.55 -8.75 6.13
N ASN A 154 1.24 -7.93 6.92
CA ASN A 154 1.61 -6.59 6.51
C ASN A 154 2.91 -6.63 5.69
N LEU A 155 3.39 -5.48 5.21
CA LEU A 155 4.59 -5.41 4.37
C LEU A 155 5.84 -5.90 5.13
N GLU A 156 5.99 -5.51 6.40
CA GLU A 156 7.10 -5.87 7.28
C GLU A 156 7.15 -7.39 7.52
N GLY A 157 6.00 -7.99 7.80
CA GLY A 157 5.88 -9.45 7.96
C GLY A 157 6.24 -10.18 6.67
N ARG A 158 5.82 -9.68 5.50
CA ARG A 158 6.19 -10.27 4.21
C ARG A 158 7.68 -10.17 3.91
N ILE A 159 8.31 -9.03 4.20
CA ILE A 159 9.76 -8.87 4.07
C ILE A 159 10.48 -9.94 4.94
N ASN A 160 10.07 -10.10 6.19
CA ASN A 160 10.65 -11.09 7.08
C ASN A 160 10.40 -12.52 6.63
N GLN A 161 9.23 -12.84 6.07
CA GLN A 161 8.97 -14.14 5.47
C GLN A 161 9.95 -14.42 4.31
N CYS A 162 10.13 -13.46 3.39
CA CYS A 162 11.10 -13.62 2.30
C CYS A 162 12.52 -13.83 2.82
N ARG A 163 12.93 -13.13 3.87
CA ARG A 163 14.26 -13.33 4.50
C ARG A 163 14.45 -14.73 5.05
N THR A 164 13.47 -15.26 5.75
CA THR A 164 13.57 -16.60 6.36
C THR A 164 13.48 -17.73 5.34
N GLU A 165 12.51 -17.67 4.43
CA GLU A 165 12.22 -18.76 3.50
C GLU A 165 13.15 -18.77 2.28
N HIS A 166 13.40 -17.58 1.71
CA HIS A 166 14.14 -17.49 0.45
C HIS A 166 15.62 -17.14 0.60
N GLN A 167 16.01 -16.37 1.62
CA GLN A 167 17.40 -16.06 1.91
C GLN A 167 18.04 -16.99 2.96
N ALA A 168 17.24 -17.74 3.73
CA ALA A 168 17.67 -18.45 4.93
C ALA A 168 18.43 -17.50 5.90
N ALA A 169 17.94 -16.27 6.03
CA ALA A 169 18.44 -15.23 6.90
C ALA A 169 17.59 -15.10 8.16
N THR A 170 18.17 -14.59 9.25
CA THR A 170 17.43 -14.22 10.45
C THR A 170 16.43 -13.09 10.12
N PRO A 171 15.16 -13.19 10.55
CA PRO A 171 14.21 -12.10 10.39
C PRO A 171 14.70 -10.87 11.16
N PHE A 172 14.41 -9.70 10.63
CA PHE A 172 14.65 -8.47 11.36
C PHE A 172 13.61 -8.30 12.49
N ALA A 173 14.03 -7.81 13.64
CA ALA A 173 13.09 -7.44 14.68
C ALA A 173 12.12 -6.35 14.17
N PHE A 174 10.85 -6.44 14.56
CA PHE A 174 9.90 -5.35 14.31
C PHE A 174 10.45 -4.04 14.89
N GLU A 175 10.17 -2.91 14.23
CA GLU A 175 10.69 -1.57 14.56
C GLU A 175 12.21 -1.44 14.44
N SER A 176 12.94 -2.44 13.99
CA SER A 176 14.38 -2.28 13.74
C SER A 176 14.64 -1.40 12.52
N LYS A 177 15.73 -0.63 12.57
CA LYS A 177 16.12 0.24 11.46
C LYS A 177 16.17 -0.47 10.11
N PRO A 178 16.78 -1.69 9.96
CA PRO A 178 16.83 -2.35 8.66
C PRO A 178 15.46 -2.79 8.14
N LEU A 179 14.52 -3.22 9.01
CA LEU A 179 13.17 -3.56 8.57
C LEU A 179 12.41 -2.32 8.09
N LEU A 180 12.46 -1.24 8.88
CA LEU A 180 11.83 0.03 8.53
C LEU A 180 12.45 0.67 7.26
N ALA A 181 13.76 0.51 7.07
CA ALA A 181 14.44 0.98 5.86
C ALA A 181 13.96 0.23 4.61
N LEU A 182 13.93 -1.11 4.64
CA LEU A 182 13.42 -1.91 3.53
C LEU A 182 11.95 -1.63 3.25
N SER A 183 11.10 -1.58 4.29
CA SER A 183 9.68 -1.28 4.08
C SER A 183 9.46 0.15 3.55
N SER A 184 10.25 1.14 3.97
CA SER A 184 10.22 2.50 3.42
C SER A 184 10.64 2.53 1.95
N PHE A 185 11.70 1.82 1.59
CA PHE A 185 12.16 1.72 0.19
C PHE A 185 11.12 1.08 -0.71
N VAL A 186 10.52 -0.04 -0.29
CA VAL A 186 9.44 -0.71 -1.04
C VAL A 186 8.19 0.17 -1.11
N ALA A 187 7.80 0.82 -0.01
CA ALA A 187 6.62 1.68 0.03
C ALA A 187 6.75 2.89 -0.89
N THR A 188 7.96 3.46 -1.03
CA THR A 188 8.22 4.56 -1.95
C THR A 188 7.91 4.21 -3.41
N GLN A 189 8.05 2.93 -3.81
CA GLN A 189 7.70 2.47 -5.17
C GLN A 189 6.18 2.50 -5.44
N SER A 190 5.38 2.72 -4.40
CA SER A 190 3.92 2.89 -4.50
C SER A 190 3.45 4.34 -4.34
N LYS A 191 4.37 5.30 -4.14
CA LYS A 191 4.01 6.72 -3.93
C LYS A 191 3.15 7.25 -5.07
N GLY A 192 2.05 7.93 -4.73
CA GLY A 192 1.08 8.46 -5.69
C GLY A 192 0.14 7.41 -6.31
N MET A 193 0.26 6.14 -5.96
CA MET A 193 -0.64 5.08 -6.41
C MET A 193 -1.80 4.89 -5.43
N PRO A 194 -2.99 4.48 -5.90
CA PRO A 194 -4.12 4.23 -5.02
C PRO A 194 -3.90 2.98 -4.16
N ILE A 195 -4.33 3.04 -2.90
CA ILE A 195 -4.42 1.87 -2.02
C ILE A 195 -5.48 0.92 -2.60
N THR A 196 -5.10 -0.34 -2.82
CA THR A 196 -5.90 -1.36 -3.52
C THR A 196 -6.41 -2.48 -2.60
N VAL A 197 -6.43 -2.25 -1.29
CA VAL A 197 -6.95 -3.23 -0.32
C VAL A 197 -8.47 -3.29 -0.43
N GLU A 198 -8.96 -4.39 -0.98
CA GLU A 198 -10.39 -4.65 -1.18
C GLU A 198 -10.90 -5.72 -0.20
N ARG A 199 -12.21 -5.74 0.00
CA ARG A 199 -12.89 -6.81 0.73
C ARG A 199 -13.02 -8.04 -0.17
N THR A 200 -12.53 -9.17 0.30
CA THR A 200 -12.52 -10.44 -0.43
C THR A 200 -12.95 -11.58 0.49
N PRO A 201 -13.43 -12.71 -0.04
CA PRO A 201 -13.75 -13.89 0.81
C PRO A 201 -12.54 -14.34 1.66
N ALA A 202 -11.32 -14.20 1.14
CA ALA A 202 -10.10 -14.60 1.85
C ALA A 202 -9.78 -13.73 3.07
N ASN A 203 -10.11 -12.43 3.03
CA ASN A 203 -9.80 -11.50 4.12
C ASN A 203 -11.02 -11.06 4.95
N GLU A 204 -12.23 -11.52 4.62
CA GLU A 204 -13.48 -11.08 5.23
C GLU A 204 -13.48 -11.20 6.75
N LYS A 205 -13.04 -12.37 7.27
CA LYS A 205 -12.98 -12.63 8.71
C LYS A 205 -12.02 -11.67 9.42
N ALA A 206 -10.82 -11.46 8.85
CA ALA A 206 -9.82 -10.57 9.41
C ALA A 206 -10.28 -9.10 9.34
N LEU A 207 -10.92 -8.72 8.24
CA LEU A 207 -11.47 -7.37 8.06
C LEU A 207 -12.58 -7.07 9.09
N ALA A 208 -13.50 -8.03 9.29
CA ALA A 208 -14.56 -7.91 10.31
C ALA A 208 -13.97 -7.84 11.73
N SER A 209 -12.91 -8.59 12.01
CA SER A 209 -12.17 -8.55 13.27
C SER A 209 -11.52 -7.19 13.49
N GLY A 210 -10.80 -6.66 12.51
CA GLY A 210 -10.20 -5.32 12.55
C GLY A 210 -11.24 -4.22 12.77
N GLN A 211 -12.41 -4.34 12.12
CA GLN A 211 -13.53 -3.43 12.36
C GLN A 211 -14.04 -3.50 13.80
N ARG A 212 -14.16 -4.69 14.38
CA ARG A 212 -14.54 -4.84 15.79
C ARG A 212 -13.51 -4.18 16.71
N LEU A 213 -12.21 -4.45 16.50
CA LEU A 213 -11.13 -3.86 17.28
C LEU A 213 -11.12 -2.32 17.17
N PHE A 214 -11.37 -1.75 16.00
CA PHE A 214 -11.46 -0.30 15.79
C PHE A 214 -12.61 0.33 16.59
N ASN A 215 -13.72 -0.40 16.79
CA ASN A 215 -14.90 0.08 17.54
C ASN A 215 -14.87 -0.34 19.01
N GLN A 216 -13.98 -1.24 19.38
CA GLN A 216 -13.90 -1.76 20.76
C GLN A 216 -13.33 -0.70 21.69
N ARG A 217 -14.06 -0.43 22.77
CA ARG A 217 -13.57 0.42 23.84
C ARG A 217 -12.51 -0.32 24.66
N MET A 218 -11.41 0.36 24.96
CA MET A 218 -10.27 -0.24 25.65
C MET A 218 -9.62 0.73 26.63
N GLY A 219 -8.73 0.19 27.46
CA GLY A 219 -7.95 0.92 28.43
C GLY A 219 -8.77 1.53 29.58
N GLN A 220 -8.05 2.15 30.49
CA GLN A 220 -8.65 2.81 31.65
C GLN A 220 -9.55 3.99 31.27
N LEU A 221 -9.26 4.65 30.14
CA LEU A 221 -10.10 5.72 29.64
C LEU A 221 -11.34 5.25 28.90
N ASN A 222 -11.49 3.91 28.70
CA ASN A 222 -12.66 3.30 28.07
C ASN A 222 -13.01 3.97 26.72
N LEU A 223 -12.02 4.17 25.85
CA LEU A 223 -12.16 4.81 24.55
C LEU A 223 -11.86 3.81 23.41
N SER A 224 -12.56 3.99 22.28
CA SER A 224 -12.28 3.26 21.04
C SER A 224 -11.56 4.16 20.03
N CYS A 225 -10.93 3.52 19.02
CA CYS A 225 -10.35 4.26 17.89
C CYS A 225 -11.44 5.07 17.16
N ALA A 226 -12.62 4.50 16.97
CA ALA A 226 -13.75 5.13 16.29
C ALA A 226 -14.19 6.44 16.96
N GLN A 227 -14.22 6.51 18.28
CA GLN A 227 -14.64 7.72 19.01
C GLN A 227 -13.77 8.93 18.70
N CYS A 228 -12.47 8.71 18.44
CA CYS A 228 -11.57 9.79 18.02
C CYS A 228 -11.56 9.95 16.50
N HIS A 229 -11.30 8.86 15.77
CA HIS A 229 -10.94 8.89 14.35
C HIS A 229 -12.12 8.81 13.38
N ALA A 230 -13.33 8.57 13.86
CA ALA A 230 -14.57 8.66 13.09
C ALA A 230 -15.47 9.78 13.62
N GLU A 231 -15.85 9.73 14.90
CA GLU A 231 -16.84 10.65 15.47
C GLU A 231 -16.29 12.05 15.73
N ARG A 232 -14.99 12.20 16.02
CA ARG A 232 -14.32 13.46 16.37
C ARG A 232 -13.18 13.84 15.41
N ALA A 233 -13.14 13.23 14.23
CA ALA A 233 -12.18 13.60 13.21
C ALA A 233 -12.28 15.10 12.88
N GLY A 234 -11.14 15.77 12.74
CA GLY A 234 -11.05 17.23 12.53
C GLY A 234 -11.10 18.07 13.81
N GLN A 235 -11.59 17.54 14.94
CA GLN A 235 -11.49 18.20 16.23
C GLN A 235 -10.05 18.17 16.74
N LYS A 236 -9.76 18.90 17.81
CA LYS A 236 -8.40 18.97 18.39
C LYS A 236 -8.29 18.19 19.69
N LEU A 237 -7.19 17.46 19.84
CA LEU A 237 -6.74 16.86 21.09
C LEU A 237 -5.36 17.42 21.44
N ALA A 238 -5.21 18.06 22.59
CA ALA A 238 -3.96 18.70 23.02
C ALA A 238 -3.35 19.62 21.92
N GLY A 239 -4.20 20.40 21.25
CA GLY A 239 -3.78 21.33 20.19
C GLY A 239 -3.65 20.73 18.79
N ASN A 240 -3.52 19.40 18.65
CA ASN A 240 -3.36 18.73 17.37
C ASN A 240 -4.70 18.26 16.80
N PRO A 241 -4.95 18.43 15.48
CA PRO A 241 -6.16 17.91 14.85
C PRO A 241 -6.16 16.40 14.86
N ILE A 242 -7.33 15.80 15.12
CA ILE A 242 -7.55 14.35 15.10
C ILE A 242 -7.77 13.92 13.64
N PRO A 243 -6.90 13.09 13.05
CA PRO A 243 -7.10 12.61 11.67
C PRO A 243 -8.12 11.47 11.63
N GLN A 244 -8.61 11.17 10.42
CA GLN A 244 -9.52 10.04 10.18
C GLN A 244 -8.85 8.65 10.25
N ALA A 245 -7.56 8.57 10.61
CA ALA A 245 -6.75 7.35 10.70
C ALA A 245 -6.67 6.55 9.38
N HIS A 246 -6.48 7.24 8.26
CA HIS A 246 -6.12 6.62 6.99
C HIS A 246 -4.60 6.43 6.90
N PRO A 247 -4.07 5.20 6.75
CA PRO A 247 -2.63 4.92 6.85
C PRO A 247 -1.90 5.15 5.52
N THR A 248 -2.10 6.30 4.89
CA THR A 248 -1.58 6.63 3.56
C THR A 248 -0.07 6.82 3.48
N ALA A 249 0.60 7.07 4.64
CA ALA A 249 1.96 7.60 4.68
C ALA A 249 3.02 6.68 5.34
N TYR A 250 2.65 5.42 5.66
CA TYR A 250 3.54 4.50 6.38
C TYR A 250 4.45 3.68 5.45
N PRO A 251 5.68 3.38 5.92
CA PRO A 251 6.34 3.86 7.15
C PRO A 251 6.46 5.37 7.16
N ILE A 252 6.43 5.97 8.38
CA ILE A 252 6.30 7.41 8.57
C ILE A 252 7.40 7.97 9.47
N TYR A 253 8.01 9.11 9.10
CA TYR A 253 8.86 9.87 10.01
C TYR A 253 7.97 10.74 10.90
N ARG A 254 8.13 10.63 12.20
CA ARG A 254 7.45 11.53 13.12
C ARG A 254 8.44 12.47 13.80
N LEU A 255 8.12 13.75 13.81
CA LEU A 255 8.92 14.76 14.50
C LEU A 255 8.98 14.46 16.00
N GLU A 256 7.87 13.98 16.58
CA GLU A 256 7.80 13.49 17.96
C GLU A 256 8.81 12.36 18.26
N TRP A 257 9.03 11.45 17.29
CA TRP A 257 9.93 10.30 17.49
C TRP A 257 11.37 10.57 17.05
N GLN A 258 11.57 11.58 16.23
CA GLN A 258 12.84 11.83 15.52
C GLN A 258 13.33 10.57 14.77
N ALA A 259 12.39 9.77 14.28
CA ALA A 259 12.65 8.50 13.62
C ALA A 259 11.51 8.08 12.71
N VAL A 260 11.81 7.17 11.76
CA VAL A 260 10.81 6.42 11.02
C VAL A 260 10.22 5.34 11.93
N GLY A 261 8.93 5.08 11.78
CA GLY A 261 8.22 4.02 12.50
C GLY A 261 7.09 3.42 11.65
N SER A 262 6.67 2.21 12.02
CA SER A 262 5.57 1.50 11.39
C SER A 262 4.19 2.03 11.83
N LEU A 263 3.14 1.56 11.16
CA LEU A 263 1.77 1.79 11.60
C LEU A 263 1.51 1.15 12.97
N GLU A 264 2.04 -0.04 13.23
CA GLU A 264 1.89 -0.71 14.54
C GLU A 264 2.48 0.13 15.68
N ARG A 265 3.64 0.77 15.48
CA ARG A 265 4.20 1.71 16.47
C ARG A 265 3.22 2.85 16.78
N ARG A 266 2.55 3.38 15.76
CA ARG A 266 1.53 4.42 15.96
C ARG A 266 0.30 3.91 16.70
N LEU A 267 -0.18 2.72 16.35
CA LEU A 267 -1.30 2.07 17.04
C LEU A 267 -0.98 1.84 18.53
N ARG A 268 0.22 1.34 18.84
CA ARG A 268 0.71 1.19 20.22
C ARG A 268 0.70 2.50 20.97
N ASN A 269 1.16 3.59 20.37
CA ASN A 269 1.14 4.92 21.03
C ASN A 269 -0.30 5.37 21.35
N CYS A 270 -1.26 5.12 20.45
CA CYS A 270 -2.66 5.43 20.71
C CYS A 270 -3.23 4.56 21.84
N MET A 271 -2.89 3.26 21.89
CA MET A 271 -3.31 2.36 22.97
C MET A 271 -2.75 2.81 24.32
N VAL A 272 -1.47 3.14 24.40
CA VAL A 272 -0.85 3.72 25.61
C VAL A 272 -1.54 5.03 26.01
N GLY A 273 -1.87 5.87 25.03
CA GLY A 273 -2.58 7.13 25.25
C GLY A 273 -3.96 6.96 25.91
N VAL A 274 -4.66 5.87 25.64
CA VAL A 274 -5.94 5.52 26.31
C VAL A 274 -5.74 4.59 27.50
N ARG A 275 -4.48 4.38 27.93
CA ARG A 275 -4.08 3.50 29.03
C ARG A 275 -4.52 2.05 28.85
N ALA A 276 -4.47 1.57 27.63
CA ALA A 276 -4.66 0.16 27.29
C ALA A 276 -3.30 -0.53 27.16
N GLU A 277 -3.26 -1.84 27.47
CA GLU A 277 -2.11 -2.70 27.18
C GLU A 277 -1.95 -2.86 25.67
N PRO A 278 -0.80 -2.48 25.08
CA PRO A 278 -0.59 -2.62 23.65
C PRO A 278 -0.38 -4.08 23.25
N TYR A 279 -0.94 -4.48 22.12
CA TYR A 279 -0.65 -5.78 21.49
C TYR A 279 0.84 -5.90 21.11
N ALA A 280 1.30 -7.13 20.95
CA ALA A 280 2.65 -7.40 20.44
C ALA A 280 2.77 -6.97 18.98
N PHE A 281 3.97 -6.53 18.56
CA PHE A 281 4.25 -6.30 17.15
C PHE A 281 4.06 -7.58 16.34
N GLY A 282 3.45 -7.48 15.16
CA GLY A 282 3.13 -8.59 14.29
C GLY A 282 2.00 -9.49 14.78
N SER A 283 1.28 -9.11 15.85
CA SER A 283 0.12 -9.88 16.35
C SER A 283 -1.04 -9.83 15.35
N ASN A 284 -1.92 -10.82 15.42
CA ASN A 284 -3.12 -10.85 14.58
C ASN A 284 -4.00 -9.61 14.78
N GLU A 285 -4.10 -9.11 16.00
CA GLU A 285 -4.87 -7.92 16.34
C GLU A 285 -4.37 -6.69 15.58
N PHE A 286 -3.05 -6.50 15.50
CA PHE A 286 -2.48 -5.40 14.73
C PHE A 286 -2.64 -5.60 13.23
N LEU A 287 -2.38 -6.80 12.71
CA LEU A 287 -2.57 -7.09 11.29
C LEU A 287 -4.02 -6.89 10.84
N GLU A 288 -5.00 -7.29 11.66
CA GLU A 288 -6.42 -7.10 11.41
C GLU A 288 -6.84 -5.62 11.46
N LEU A 289 -6.29 -4.85 12.42
CA LEU A 289 -6.47 -3.39 12.49
C LEU A 289 -5.86 -2.70 11.26
N GLU A 290 -4.64 -3.04 10.88
CA GLU A 290 -3.98 -2.49 9.70
C GLU A 290 -4.78 -2.78 8.43
N LEU A 291 -5.28 -4.02 8.27
CA LEU A 291 -6.13 -4.41 7.15
C LEU A 291 -7.40 -3.56 7.08
N PHE A 292 -8.08 -3.38 8.22
CA PHE A 292 -9.29 -2.58 8.28
C PHE A 292 -9.00 -1.09 7.98
N LEU A 293 -7.93 -0.53 8.51
CA LEU A 293 -7.54 0.86 8.26
C LEU A 293 -7.14 1.07 6.79
N ALA A 294 -6.41 0.14 6.19
CA ALA A 294 -6.04 0.20 4.77
C ALA A 294 -7.28 0.07 3.87
N TRP A 295 -8.23 -0.81 4.22
CA TRP A 295 -9.52 -0.90 3.51
C TRP A 295 -10.32 0.41 3.61
N ARG A 296 -10.34 1.07 4.77
CA ARG A 296 -10.97 2.38 4.91
C ARG A 296 -10.31 3.44 4.01
N ALA A 297 -8.99 3.32 3.80
CA ALA A 297 -8.21 4.22 2.96
C ALA A 297 -8.14 3.79 1.48
N ARG A 298 -8.89 2.74 1.05
CA ARG A 298 -8.86 2.27 -0.35
C ARG A 298 -9.11 3.41 -1.34
N ALA A 299 -8.42 3.36 -2.46
CA ALA A 299 -8.38 4.38 -3.50
C ALA A 299 -7.79 5.75 -3.09
N MET A 300 -7.41 5.96 -1.82
CA MET A 300 -6.57 7.09 -1.44
C MET A 300 -5.13 6.85 -1.89
N LEU A 301 -4.40 7.93 -2.20
CA LEU A 301 -3.03 7.82 -2.70
C LEU A 301 -2.04 7.50 -1.57
N VAL A 302 -1.09 6.63 -1.86
CA VAL A 302 0.06 6.37 -0.98
C VAL A 302 0.96 7.59 -0.94
N GLU A 303 1.32 8.04 0.25
CA GLU A 303 2.14 9.25 0.52
C GLU A 303 3.54 8.90 1.04
N SER A 304 3.84 7.60 1.27
CA SER A 304 5.13 7.18 1.85
C SER A 304 6.34 7.59 0.98
N PRO A 305 7.43 8.02 1.60
CA PRO A 305 7.64 8.18 3.03
C PRO A 305 7.00 9.48 3.56
N GLY A 306 6.11 9.35 4.50
CA GLY A 306 5.42 10.50 5.08
C GLY A 306 6.20 11.18 6.20
N VAL A 307 5.84 12.45 6.48
CA VAL A 307 6.29 13.19 7.66
C VAL A 307 5.07 13.67 8.44
N ARG A 308 5.08 13.51 9.75
CA ARG A 308 4.00 14.01 10.62
C ARG A 308 4.61 14.57 11.91
N PRO A 309 3.86 15.47 12.60
CA PRO A 309 4.25 16.00 13.91
C PRO A 309 4.54 14.93 14.95
#